data_b85cda8b5dc4f5a18a9f2cb9321db818
#
_entry.id   b85cda8b5dc4f5a18a9f2cb9321db818
#
_cell.length_a   1.000
_cell.length_b   1.000
_cell.length_c   1.000
_cell.angle_alpha   90.00
_cell.angle_beta   90.00
_cell.angle_gamma   90.00
#
_symmetry.space_group_name_H-M   'P 1'
#
loop_
_entity.id
_entity.type
_entity.pdbx_description
1 polymer ?
#
loop_
_entity_poly.entity_id
_entity_poly.type
_entity_poly.pdbx_seq_one_letter_code
_entity_poly.pdbx_strand_id
1 'polypeptide(L)'
;MKNRAQYFSQHLCEFLKTPPQHISDITNLPLLFYNLITSYNVPKLIHEGNGLYSAASADITLKKLDEANRGSYGVLYYCNVNGKYYYLKANKEPNVSLKNEAFLQLGAHIILSYYNMPWAVPSVHHIVDIPDYDVCFTMDIVTDMKTFGRHMMEHMKWNTKCIENDVLVMELLCQLALYIMILEKDLGMNHRDLKLNNVLMVKQEPLVNHTIEIDGLSYQLNSSARAVLIDFGFACIGDLETRGSLLSASEYGIVVDMCPKAGRDMFLILANMWNVPAVRGSLTAKAAGLFKKWLVDNTGKNWSSWLAVNRDPELKSVYNAINHENFLGVNSTPAKILEDIRGSYEGVFSLHLF
;
A
#
# COMPACT_ATOMS: atom_id res chain seq x y z
N MET A 1 -23.58 12.58 5.14
CA MET A 1 -22.27 12.08 4.64
C MET A 1 -22.44 11.62 3.21
N LYS A 2 -21.50 11.94 2.30
CA LYS A 2 -21.52 11.36 0.95
C LYS A 2 -21.33 9.85 1.09
N ASN A 3 -22.09 9.06 0.36
CA ASN A 3 -21.86 7.61 0.31
C ASN A 3 -20.45 7.36 -0.22
N ARG A 4 -19.73 6.41 0.39
CA ARG A 4 -18.35 6.00 0.04
C ARG A 4 -18.19 5.73 -1.45
N ALA A 5 -19.11 4.97 -2.05
CA ALA A 5 -19.09 4.66 -3.46
C ALA A 5 -19.28 5.90 -4.35
N GLN A 6 -20.13 6.84 -3.94
CA GLN A 6 -20.32 8.11 -4.64
C GLN A 6 -19.05 8.98 -4.56
N TYR A 7 -18.39 9.05 -3.38
CA TYR A 7 -17.12 9.76 -3.23
C TYR A 7 -16.06 9.18 -4.17
N PHE A 8 -15.88 7.86 -4.13
CA PHE A 8 -14.89 7.16 -4.95
C PHE A 8 -15.14 7.39 -6.45
N SER A 9 -16.39 7.17 -6.91
CA SER A 9 -16.77 7.37 -8.29
C SER A 9 -16.55 8.81 -8.75
N GLN A 10 -16.94 9.80 -7.95
CA GLN A 10 -16.74 11.20 -8.28
C GLN A 10 -15.25 11.51 -8.53
N HIS A 11 -14.38 11.17 -7.61
CA HIS A 11 -12.94 11.46 -7.73
C HIS A 11 -12.27 10.69 -8.87
N LEU A 12 -12.68 9.43 -9.08
CA LEU A 12 -12.18 8.67 -10.22
C LEU A 12 -12.66 9.26 -11.56
N CYS A 13 -13.94 9.65 -11.68
CA CYS A 13 -14.46 10.31 -12.87
C CYS A 13 -13.81 11.68 -13.13
N GLU A 14 -13.54 12.45 -12.07
CA GLU A 14 -12.76 13.70 -12.17
C GLU A 14 -11.37 13.44 -12.73
N PHE A 15 -10.67 12.41 -12.23
CA PHE A 15 -9.38 12.01 -12.78
C PHE A 15 -9.46 11.58 -14.24
N LEU A 16 -10.44 10.74 -14.58
CA LEU A 16 -10.67 10.23 -15.93
C LEU A 16 -11.22 11.28 -16.91
N LYS A 17 -11.60 12.49 -16.41
CA LYS A 17 -12.28 13.53 -17.16
C LYS A 17 -13.58 13.02 -17.83
N THR A 18 -14.28 12.10 -17.15
CA THR A 18 -15.56 11.54 -17.61
C THR A 18 -16.71 12.08 -16.76
N PRO A 19 -17.94 12.19 -17.33
CA PRO A 19 -19.09 12.57 -16.52
C PRO A 19 -19.31 11.61 -15.36
N PRO A 20 -19.66 12.11 -14.15
CA PRO A 20 -20.03 11.25 -13.04
C PRO A 20 -21.18 10.35 -13.44
N GLN A 21 -21.00 9.04 -13.32
CA GLN A 21 -22.11 8.12 -13.47
C GLN A 21 -23.03 8.27 -12.26
N HIS A 22 -24.35 8.34 -12.49
CA HIS A 22 -25.33 8.28 -11.41
C HIS A 22 -25.32 6.87 -10.82
N ILE A 23 -24.61 6.73 -9.71
CA ILE A 23 -24.36 5.46 -9.05
C ILE A 23 -25.19 5.44 -7.78
N SER A 24 -26.49 5.10 -7.92
CA SER A 24 -27.39 4.98 -6.76
C SER A 24 -27.19 3.72 -5.94
N ASP A 25 -26.70 2.62 -6.56
CA ASP A 25 -26.75 1.30 -5.96
C ASP A 25 -25.45 0.50 -6.19
N ILE A 26 -24.26 1.08 -5.90
CA ILE A 26 -23.04 0.30 -6.01
C ILE A 26 -22.84 -0.54 -4.75
N THR A 27 -23.15 -1.80 -4.85
CA THR A 27 -22.82 -2.82 -3.87
C THR A 27 -21.42 -3.37 -4.05
N ASN A 28 -20.84 -3.28 -5.27
CA ASN A 28 -19.54 -3.84 -5.63
C ASN A 28 -18.60 -2.77 -6.21
N LEU A 29 -17.89 -2.06 -5.32
CA LEU A 29 -16.97 -1.00 -5.68
C LEU A 29 -15.76 -1.49 -6.52
N PRO A 30 -15.15 -2.66 -6.25
CA PRO A 30 -14.09 -3.21 -7.10
C PRO A 30 -14.51 -3.43 -8.56
N LEU A 31 -15.70 -3.94 -8.79
CA LEU A 31 -16.21 -4.17 -10.15
C LEU A 31 -16.46 -2.85 -10.89
N LEU A 32 -17.01 -1.85 -10.22
CA LEU A 32 -17.13 -0.50 -10.79
C LEU A 32 -15.75 0.03 -11.18
N PHE A 33 -14.80 -0.05 -10.29
CA PHE A 33 -13.44 0.43 -10.52
C PHE A 33 -12.82 -0.27 -11.73
N TYR A 34 -12.90 -1.58 -11.80
CA TYR A 34 -12.43 -2.37 -12.94
C TYR A 34 -13.05 -1.90 -14.27
N ASN A 35 -14.37 -1.72 -14.31
CA ASN A 35 -15.08 -1.29 -15.53
C ASN A 35 -14.66 0.11 -16.00
N LEU A 36 -14.45 1.05 -15.07
CA LEU A 36 -14.01 2.40 -15.41
C LEU A 36 -12.58 2.42 -15.98
N ILE A 37 -11.67 1.69 -15.40
CA ILE A 37 -10.27 1.70 -15.85
C ILE A 37 -10.05 0.90 -17.15
N THR A 38 -10.84 -0.14 -17.41
CA THR A 38 -10.72 -0.91 -18.67
C THR A 38 -11.08 -0.08 -19.89
N SER A 39 -12.00 0.87 -19.74
CA SER A 39 -12.42 1.79 -20.80
C SER A 39 -11.50 3.01 -20.98
N TYR A 40 -10.55 3.23 -20.08
CA TYR A 40 -9.68 4.42 -20.14
C TYR A 40 -8.62 4.31 -21.23
N ASN A 41 -8.62 5.28 -22.14
CA ASN A 41 -7.59 5.45 -23.15
C ASN A 41 -6.46 6.34 -22.61
N VAL A 42 -5.28 5.78 -22.49
CA VAL A 42 -4.09 6.51 -22.00
C VAL A 42 -3.66 7.53 -23.06
N PRO A 43 -3.51 8.82 -22.71
CA PRO A 43 -3.00 9.84 -23.63
C PRO A 43 -1.58 9.52 -24.09
N LYS A 44 -1.34 9.55 -25.41
CA LYS A 44 -0.03 9.39 -26.01
C LYS A 44 0.69 10.72 -26.10
N LEU A 45 1.91 10.78 -25.61
CA LEU A 45 2.77 11.94 -25.72
C LEU A 45 3.68 11.83 -26.96
N ILE A 46 4.03 12.97 -27.52
CA ILE A 46 4.98 13.09 -28.64
C ILE A 46 6.27 13.71 -28.09
N HIS A 47 7.41 13.16 -28.43
CA HIS A 47 8.70 13.70 -28.05
C HIS A 47 9.05 14.91 -28.91
N GLU A 48 9.21 16.08 -28.28
CA GLU A 48 9.55 17.34 -28.96
C GLU A 48 11.05 17.71 -28.88
N GLY A 49 11.85 16.83 -28.29
CA GLY A 49 13.28 17.05 -28.06
C GLY A 49 13.61 17.54 -26.65
N ASN A 50 14.87 17.41 -26.23
CA ASN A 50 15.40 17.88 -24.93
C ASN A 50 14.60 17.37 -23.71
N GLY A 51 14.04 16.14 -23.77
CA GLY A 51 13.24 15.56 -22.70
C GLY A 51 11.87 16.21 -22.53
N LEU A 52 11.39 16.94 -23.51
CA LEU A 52 10.07 17.54 -23.55
C LEU A 52 9.10 16.61 -24.32
N TYR A 53 7.94 16.36 -23.73
CA TYR A 53 6.87 15.56 -24.31
C TYR A 53 5.55 16.30 -24.20
N SER A 54 4.71 16.24 -25.22
CA SER A 54 3.41 16.88 -25.22
C SER A 54 2.32 16.02 -25.82
N ALA A 55 1.07 16.29 -25.43
CA ALA A 55 -0.12 15.75 -26.05
C ALA A 55 -1.20 16.82 -26.11
N ALA A 56 -1.40 17.42 -27.27
CA ALA A 56 -2.44 18.43 -27.47
C ALA A 56 -3.85 17.94 -27.08
N SER A 57 -4.15 16.67 -27.36
CA SER A 57 -5.44 16.03 -27.03
C SER A 57 -5.74 15.93 -25.54
N ALA A 58 -4.72 16.02 -24.69
CA ALA A 58 -4.85 15.88 -23.25
C ALA A 58 -4.41 17.13 -22.45
N ASP A 59 -3.98 18.19 -23.16
CA ASP A 59 -3.44 19.42 -22.55
C ASP A 59 -2.35 19.11 -21.50
N ILE A 60 -1.44 18.21 -21.85
CA ILE A 60 -0.32 17.77 -21.01
C ILE A 60 0.97 18.15 -21.69
N THR A 61 1.80 18.90 -20.98
CA THR A 61 3.21 19.15 -21.32
C THR A 61 4.06 18.62 -20.18
N LEU A 62 4.88 17.60 -20.47
CA LEU A 62 5.76 16.95 -19.51
C LEU A 62 7.21 17.18 -19.90
N LYS A 63 8.02 17.69 -18.98
CA LYS A 63 9.47 17.77 -19.10
C LYS A 63 10.09 16.78 -18.11
N LYS A 64 10.73 15.75 -18.63
CA LYS A 64 11.56 14.84 -17.85
C LYS A 64 12.86 15.53 -17.49
N LEU A 65 13.24 15.48 -16.21
CA LEU A 65 14.48 16.04 -15.68
C LEU A 65 15.49 14.91 -15.43
N ASP A 66 15.87 14.71 -14.18
CA ASP A 66 16.90 13.75 -13.80
C ASP A 66 16.34 12.49 -13.19
N GLU A 67 17.10 11.40 -13.25
CA GLU A 67 16.77 10.18 -12.53
C GLU A 67 16.87 10.44 -11.02
N ALA A 68 15.74 10.24 -10.32
CA ALA A 68 15.66 10.43 -8.86
C ALA A 68 16.06 9.15 -8.11
N ASN A 69 15.59 7.98 -8.60
CA ASN A 69 15.87 6.69 -7.99
C ASN A 69 15.66 5.54 -8.98
N ARG A 70 16.38 4.44 -8.78
CA ARG A 70 16.28 3.24 -9.60
C ARG A 70 16.04 2.02 -8.71
N GLY A 71 14.81 1.54 -8.72
CA GLY A 71 14.39 0.31 -8.02
C GLY A 71 14.70 -0.97 -8.82
N SER A 72 14.22 -2.12 -8.34
CA SER A 72 14.39 -3.42 -9.04
C SER A 72 13.60 -3.47 -10.34
N TYR A 73 12.38 -2.97 -10.36
CA TYR A 73 11.44 -3.08 -11.49
C TYR A 73 11.14 -1.76 -12.19
N GLY A 74 11.49 -0.62 -11.61
CA GLY A 74 11.16 0.69 -12.17
C GLY A 74 12.20 1.75 -11.91
N VAL A 75 12.06 2.86 -12.60
CA VAL A 75 12.89 4.07 -12.45
C VAL A 75 11.97 5.24 -12.11
N LEU A 76 12.39 6.04 -11.14
CA LEU A 76 11.75 7.30 -10.80
C LEU A 76 12.56 8.44 -11.38
N TYR A 77 11.89 9.35 -12.07
CA TYR A 77 12.46 10.60 -12.55
C TYR A 77 11.78 11.77 -11.88
N TYR A 78 12.52 12.84 -11.63
CA TYR A 78 11.90 14.13 -11.44
C TYR A 78 11.30 14.57 -12.78
N CYS A 79 10.08 15.08 -12.74
CA CYS A 79 9.44 15.65 -13.93
C CYS A 79 8.66 16.92 -13.56
N ASN A 80 8.49 17.78 -14.57
CA ASN A 80 7.62 18.94 -14.49
C ASN A 80 6.45 18.72 -15.45
N VAL A 81 5.23 18.79 -14.95
CA VAL A 81 4.03 18.71 -15.77
C VAL A 81 3.24 19.99 -15.60
N ASN A 82 3.08 20.74 -16.68
CA ASN A 82 2.34 22.01 -16.71
C ASN A 82 2.75 22.99 -15.59
N GLY A 83 4.07 23.06 -15.30
CA GLY A 83 4.61 23.95 -14.26
C GLY A 83 4.69 23.36 -12.84
N LYS A 84 4.15 22.18 -12.59
CA LYS A 84 4.22 21.49 -11.29
C LYS A 84 5.20 20.33 -11.32
N TYR A 85 5.88 20.07 -10.19
CA TYR A 85 6.87 19.01 -10.06
C TYR A 85 6.27 17.76 -9.45
N TYR A 86 6.65 16.59 -10.00
CA TYR A 86 6.20 15.26 -9.60
C TYR A 86 7.33 14.24 -9.72
N TYR A 87 7.13 13.06 -9.15
CA TYR A 87 7.84 11.87 -9.60
C TYR A 87 7.13 11.25 -10.80
N LEU A 88 7.88 10.88 -11.84
CA LEU A 88 7.44 10.03 -12.94
C LEU A 88 7.98 8.63 -12.71
N LYS A 89 7.09 7.66 -12.52
CA LYS A 89 7.47 6.23 -12.48
C LYS A 89 7.38 5.65 -13.88
N ALA A 90 8.51 5.10 -14.35
CA ALA A 90 8.61 4.39 -15.62
C ALA A 90 9.13 2.96 -15.37
N ASN A 91 8.79 2.00 -16.23
CA ASN A 91 9.37 0.68 -16.18
C ASN A 91 10.81 0.70 -16.70
N LYS A 92 11.63 -0.25 -16.23
CA LYS A 92 12.99 -0.46 -16.76
C LYS A 92 12.97 -1.18 -18.11
N GLU A 93 12.05 -2.11 -18.24
CA GLU A 93 11.91 -2.92 -19.46
C GLU A 93 10.93 -2.20 -20.39
N PRO A 94 11.29 -1.99 -21.65
CA PRO A 94 10.36 -1.48 -22.65
C PRO A 94 9.20 -2.47 -22.85
N ASN A 95 8.05 -1.95 -23.25
CA ASN A 95 6.81 -2.71 -23.50
C ASN A 95 6.14 -3.29 -22.25
N VAL A 96 6.41 -2.75 -21.05
CA VAL A 96 5.68 -3.10 -19.84
C VAL A 96 4.88 -1.90 -19.35
N SER A 97 3.58 -1.97 -19.52
CA SER A 97 2.65 -0.91 -19.12
C SER A 97 2.48 -0.83 -17.61
N LEU A 98 2.65 0.36 -17.03
CA LEU A 98 2.33 0.63 -15.63
C LEU A 98 0.88 1.10 -15.42
N LYS A 99 0.00 0.98 -16.42
CA LYS A 99 -1.41 1.41 -16.34
C LYS A 99 -2.12 0.83 -15.11
N ASN A 100 -2.05 -0.48 -14.94
CA ASN A 100 -2.74 -1.15 -13.84
C ASN A 100 -2.18 -0.75 -12.47
N GLU A 101 -0.86 -0.66 -12.34
CA GLU A 101 -0.22 -0.18 -11.11
C GLU A 101 -0.68 1.24 -10.76
N ALA A 102 -0.67 2.14 -11.74
CA ALA A 102 -1.10 3.52 -11.55
C ALA A 102 -2.55 3.62 -11.06
N PHE A 103 -3.46 2.85 -11.65
CA PHE A 103 -4.86 2.83 -11.22
C PHE A 103 -5.05 2.19 -9.85
N LEU A 104 -4.35 1.10 -9.53
CA LEU A 104 -4.43 0.49 -8.21
C LEU A 104 -3.93 1.46 -7.12
N GLN A 105 -2.84 2.18 -7.37
CA GLN A 105 -2.37 3.23 -6.48
C GLN A 105 -3.37 4.38 -6.35
N LEU A 106 -3.95 4.84 -7.46
CA LEU A 106 -4.99 5.89 -7.48
C LEU A 106 -6.22 5.47 -6.67
N GLY A 107 -6.71 4.25 -6.89
CA GLY A 107 -7.85 3.70 -6.16
C GLY A 107 -7.60 3.63 -4.65
N ALA A 108 -6.41 3.17 -4.26
CA ALA A 108 -5.99 3.14 -2.87
C ALA A 108 -5.94 4.56 -2.26
N HIS A 109 -5.37 5.54 -2.98
CA HIS A 109 -5.35 6.93 -2.55
C HIS A 109 -6.75 7.51 -2.35
N ILE A 110 -7.66 7.33 -3.32
CA ILE A 110 -9.03 7.86 -3.25
C ILE A 110 -9.77 7.28 -2.04
N ILE A 111 -9.73 5.95 -1.85
CA ILE A 111 -10.49 5.33 -0.77
C ILE A 111 -9.91 5.68 0.61
N LEU A 112 -8.60 5.72 0.78
CA LEU A 112 -7.98 6.11 2.04
C LEU A 112 -8.22 7.59 2.34
N SER A 113 -8.30 8.45 1.32
CA SER A 113 -8.68 9.87 1.47
C SER A 113 -10.12 10.04 1.96
N TYR A 114 -11.05 9.18 1.54
CA TYR A 114 -12.41 9.17 2.08
C TYR A 114 -12.44 8.94 3.61
N TYR A 115 -11.52 8.10 4.10
CA TYR A 115 -11.33 7.84 5.53
C TYR A 115 -10.39 8.85 6.22
N ASN A 116 -10.19 10.03 5.63
CA ASN A 116 -9.37 11.10 6.18
C ASN A 116 -7.87 10.75 6.32
N MET A 117 -7.36 9.91 5.41
CA MET A 117 -5.94 9.50 5.36
C MET A 117 -5.32 9.74 3.97
N PRO A 118 -5.36 10.99 3.44
CA PRO A 118 -4.87 11.26 2.07
C PRO A 118 -3.35 11.08 1.92
N TRP A 119 -2.61 11.07 3.02
CA TRP A 119 -1.15 10.85 3.00
C TRP A 119 -0.75 9.38 2.89
N ALA A 120 -1.69 8.44 3.16
CA ALA A 120 -1.37 7.02 3.29
C ALA A 120 -0.83 6.38 2.00
N VAL A 121 -1.12 6.99 0.85
CA VAL A 121 -0.63 6.58 -0.47
C VAL A 121 -0.39 7.85 -1.31
N PRO A 122 0.76 7.98 -2.03
CA PRO A 122 1.00 9.11 -2.91
C PRO A 122 -0.08 9.22 -3.99
N SER A 123 -0.62 10.43 -4.22
CA SER A 123 -1.62 10.65 -5.26
C SER A 123 -1.02 10.46 -6.65
N VAL A 124 -1.77 9.82 -7.55
CA VAL A 124 -1.46 9.74 -8.97
C VAL A 124 -2.13 10.93 -9.67
N HIS A 125 -1.38 11.67 -10.50
CA HIS A 125 -1.87 12.87 -11.18
C HIS A 125 -2.09 12.67 -12.68
N HIS A 126 -1.21 11.93 -13.34
CA HIS A 126 -1.30 11.68 -14.76
C HIS A 126 -0.88 10.24 -15.05
N ILE A 127 -1.56 9.61 -15.99
CA ILE A 127 -1.17 8.33 -16.59
C ILE A 127 -0.99 8.63 -18.07
N VAL A 128 0.20 8.41 -18.62
CA VAL A 128 0.59 8.81 -19.97
C VAL A 128 1.40 7.72 -20.66
N ASP A 129 1.24 7.60 -21.96
CA ASP A 129 2.06 6.74 -22.83
C ASP A 129 3.17 7.60 -23.42
N ILE A 130 4.41 7.31 -23.06
CA ILE A 130 5.61 8.08 -23.44
C ILE A 130 6.44 7.24 -24.41
N PRO A 131 6.83 7.75 -25.59
CA PRO A 131 7.79 7.07 -26.46
C PRO A 131 9.02 6.61 -25.66
N ASP A 132 9.49 5.40 -25.89
CA ASP A 132 10.62 4.74 -25.24
C ASP A 132 10.39 4.26 -23.78
N TYR A 133 9.24 4.59 -23.14
CA TYR A 133 8.93 4.23 -21.75
C TYR A 133 7.60 3.51 -21.58
N ASP A 134 6.79 3.40 -22.65
CA ASP A 134 5.40 2.90 -22.54
C ASP A 134 4.54 3.70 -21.57
N VAL A 135 3.53 3.06 -20.99
CA VAL A 135 2.64 3.72 -20.04
C VAL A 135 3.33 3.94 -18.70
N CYS A 136 3.53 5.21 -18.39
CA CYS A 136 4.11 5.73 -17.17
C CYS A 136 3.05 6.49 -16.36
N PHE A 137 3.37 6.85 -15.12
CA PHE A 137 2.50 7.72 -14.35
C PHE A 137 3.27 8.70 -13.46
N THR A 138 2.65 9.84 -13.20
CA THR A 138 3.17 10.84 -12.27
C THR A 138 2.48 10.72 -10.92
N MET A 139 3.26 10.94 -9.84
CA MET A 139 2.76 10.91 -8.47
C MET A 139 3.42 11.98 -7.61
N ASP A 140 2.83 12.24 -6.45
CA ASP A 140 3.36 13.18 -5.47
C ASP A 140 4.82 12.87 -5.11
N ILE A 141 5.58 13.95 -4.89
CA ILE A 141 6.92 13.86 -4.29
C ILE A 141 6.74 13.77 -2.77
N VAL A 142 7.08 12.61 -2.21
CA VAL A 142 7.13 12.45 -0.76
C VAL A 142 8.50 12.92 -0.27
N THR A 143 8.54 14.02 0.47
CA THR A 143 9.76 14.61 1.02
C THR A 143 10.04 14.12 2.44
N ASP A 144 11.28 14.28 2.92
CA ASP A 144 11.70 13.98 4.31
C ASP A 144 11.32 12.57 4.78
N MET A 145 11.38 11.63 3.86
CA MET A 145 10.99 10.24 4.06
C MET A 145 12.16 9.32 4.29
N LYS A 146 11.92 8.24 5.03
CA LYS A 146 12.80 7.08 5.15
C LYS A 146 11.99 5.82 4.99
N THR A 147 12.58 4.76 4.44
CA THR A 147 11.92 3.45 4.50
C THR A 147 11.72 3.05 5.96
N PHE A 148 10.68 2.27 6.23
CA PHE A 148 10.42 1.81 7.59
C PHE A 148 11.61 1.03 8.17
N GLY A 149 12.27 0.22 7.35
CA GLY A 149 13.48 -0.47 7.77
C GLY A 149 14.56 0.51 8.28
N ARG A 150 14.82 1.60 7.55
CA ARG A 150 15.77 2.63 7.98
C ARG A 150 15.29 3.41 9.20
N HIS A 151 13.99 3.71 9.28
CA HIS A 151 13.39 4.35 10.45
C HIS A 151 13.61 3.52 11.72
N MET A 152 13.34 2.21 11.65
CA MET A 152 13.67 1.30 12.76
C MET A 152 15.15 1.33 13.11
N MET A 153 16.05 1.27 12.10
CA MET A 153 17.50 1.30 12.34
C MET A 153 17.95 2.53 13.12
N GLU A 154 17.32 3.66 12.92
CA GLU A 154 17.68 4.93 13.57
C GLU A 154 17.03 5.12 14.95
N HIS A 155 15.88 4.52 15.20
CA HIS A 155 15.08 4.82 16.41
C HIS A 155 14.93 3.66 17.39
N MET A 156 15.12 2.41 16.95
CA MET A 156 15.12 1.28 17.89
C MET A 156 16.39 1.27 18.76
N LYS A 157 16.20 0.96 20.03
CA LYS A 157 17.29 0.64 20.97
C LYS A 157 17.70 -0.81 20.76
N TRP A 158 18.63 -1.03 19.81
CA TRP A 158 19.05 -2.38 19.40
C TRP A 158 19.60 -3.21 20.56
N ASN A 159 19.28 -4.51 20.55
CA ASN A 159 19.65 -5.48 21.58
C ASN A 159 19.13 -5.13 22.98
N THR A 160 18.17 -4.20 23.07
CA THR A 160 17.53 -3.81 24.32
C THR A 160 16.04 -4.13 24.22
N LYS A 161 15.57 -5.06 25.03
CA LYS A 161 14.14 -5.39 25.10
C LYS A 161 13.41 -4.34 25.94
N CYS A 162 12.87 -3.34 25.31
CA CYS A 162 12.20 -2.24 25.99
C CYS A 162 10.86 -1.89 25.36
N ILE A 163 10.00 -1.23 26.13
CA ILE A 163 8.66 -0.86 25.73
C ILE A 163 8.67 0.19 24.58
N GLU A 164 9.68 1.03 24.53
CA GLU A 164 9.78 2.05 23.46
C GLU A 164 9.97 1.42 22.09
N ASN A 165 10.68 0.29 22.00
CA ASN A 165 10.80 -0.48 20.76
C ASN A 165 9.46 -1.10 20.36
N ASP A 166 8.73 -1.64 21.34
CA ASP A 166 7.40 -2.18 21.08
C ASP A 166 6.46 -1.07 20.57
N VAL A 167 6.43 0.09 21.23
CA VAL A 167 5.59 1.23 20.84
C VAL A 167 5.88 1.64 19.40
N LEU A 168 7.17 1.83 19.04
CA LEU A 168 7.58 2.19 17.69
C LEU A 168 7.02 1.22 16.63
N VAL A 169 7.11 -0.08 16.91
CA VAL A 169 6.63 -1.12 16.00
C VAL A 169 5.11 -1.19 15.97
N MET A 170 4.44 -1.11 17.11
CA MET A 170 2.99 -1.24 17.22
C MET A 170 2.25 -0.03 16.65
N GLU A 171 2.77 1.19 16.82
CA GLU A 171 2.21 2.41 16.18
C GLU A 171 2.16 2.27 14.65
N LEU A 172 3.23 1.74 14.06
CA LEU A 172 3.24 1.49 12.62
C LEU A 172 2.25 0.40 12.23
N LEU A 173 2.26 -0.73 12.95
CA LEU A 173 1.37 -1.85 12.64
C LEU A 173 -0.09 -1.44 12.74
N CYS A 174 -0.45 -0.53 13.66
CA CYS A 174 -1.79 0.05 13.74
C CYS A 174 -2.15 0.84 12.47
N GLN A 175 -1.26 1.72 12.01
CA GLN A 175 -1.51 2.47 10.78
C GLN A 175 -1.68 1.53 9.58
N LEU A 176 -0.75 0.58 9.39
CA LEU A 176 -0.82 -0.38 8.29
C LEU A 176 -2.07 -1.26 8.37
N ALA A 177 -2.44 -1.73 9.55
CA ALA A 177 -3.64 -2.54 9.74
C ALA A 177 -4.90 -1.78 9.35
N LEU A 178 -5.02 -0.48 9.69
CA LEU A 178 -6.14 0.35 9.27
C LEU A 178 -6.16 0.55 7.75
N TYR A 179 -5.01 0.83 7.12
CA TYR A 179 -4.94 0.99 5.67
C TYR A 179 -5.35 -0.30 4.95
N ILE A 180 -4.76 -1.43 5.33
CA ILE A 180 -5.04 -2.73 4.70
C ILE A 180 -6.48 -3.17 4.96
N MET A 181 -7.03 -2.93 6.16
CA MET A 181 -8.43 -3.23 6.47
C MET A 181 -9.39 -2.51 5.52
N ILE A 182 -9.15 -1.23 5.27
CA ILE A 182 -9.97 -0.43 4.34
C ILE A 182 -9.79 -0.93 2.91
N LEU A 183 -8.56 -1.16 2.47
CA LEU A 183 -8.26 -1.62 1.11
C LEU A 183 -8.86 -3.00 0.84
N GLU A 184 -8.70 -3.97 1.75
CA GLU A 184 -9.29 -5.31 1.62
C GLU A 184 -10.82 -5.28 1.60
N LYS A 185 -11.42 -4.44 2.47
CA LYS A 185 -12.86 -4.39 2.64
C LYS A 185 -13.59 -3.64 1.54
N ASP A 186 -13.05 -2.48 1.14
CA ASP A 186 -13.75 -1.55 0.28
C ASP A 186 -13.39 -1.71 -1.20
N LEU A 187 -12.14 -2.05 -1.48
CA LEU A 187 -11.66 -2.26 -2.85
C LEU A 187 -11.36 -3.72 -3.18
N GLY A 188 -11.52 -4.65 -2.24
CA GLY A 188 -11.06 -6.01 -2.46
C GLY A 188 -9.58 -6.06 -2.86
N MET A 189 -8.75 -5.17 -2.29
CA MET A 189 -7.38 -4.98 -2.70
C MET A 189 -6.39 -5.65 -1.76
N ASN A 190 -5.40 -6.34 -2.33
CA ASN A 190 -4.15 -6.67 -1.66
C ASN A 190 -2.98 -5.96 -2.34
N HIS A 191 -2.04 -5.49 -1.52
CA HIS A 191 -0.78 -4.90 -1.98
C HIS A 191 0.20 -5.96 -2.53
N ARG A 192 0.21 -7.14 -1.95
CA ARG A 192 0.96 -8.35 -2.32
C ARG A 192 2.48 -8.29 -2.16
N ASP A 193 3.05 -7.11 -1.97
CA ASP A 193 4.50 -6.91 -1.73
C ASP A 193 4.74 -5.96 -0.54
N LEU A 194 3.94 -6.10 0.53
CA LEU A 194 4.06 -5.25 1.71
C LEU A 194 5.28 -5.67 2.56
N LYS A 195 6.38 -4.95 2.37
CA LYS A 195 7.66 -5.16 3.05
C LYS A 195 8.24 -3.85 3.57
N LEU A 196 9.28 -3.92 4.39
CA LEU A 196 9.89 -2.76 5.07
C LEU A 196 10.33 -1.65 4.12
N ASN A 197 10.69 -1.99 2.87
CA ASN A 197 11.13 -1.01 1.87
C ASN A 197 9.96 -0.34 1.14
N ASN A 198 8.78 -0.94 1.17
CA ASN A 198 7.56 -0.45 0.50
C ASN A 198 6.65 0.34 1.45
N VAL A 199 7.16 0.63 2.65
CA VAL A 199 6.53 1.55 3.62
C VAL A 199 7.52 2.67 3.91
N LEU A 200 7.10 3.91 3.63
CA LEU A 200 7.85 5.10 3.98
C LEU A 200 7.34 5.68 5.30
N MET A 201 8.24 6.28 6.07
CA MET A 201 7.93 6.99 7.30
C MET A 201 8.26 8.48 7.11
N VAL A 202 7.25 9.32 7.26
CA VAL A 202 7.37 10.79 7.20
C VAL A 202 7.31 11.33 8.63
N LYS A 203 8.45 11.76 9.14
CA LYS A 203 8.61 12.15 10.55
C LYS A 203 8.09 13.57 10.87
N GLN A 204 8.11 14.48 9.90
CA GLN A 204 7.78 15.89 10.13
C GLN A 204 6.28 16.13 10.37
N GLU A 205 5.44 15.14 10.16
CA GLU A 205 4.00 15.24 10.28
C GLU A 205 3.45 14.17 11.23
N PRO A 206 3.58 14.36 12.54
CA PRO A 206 3.05 13.40 13.51
C PRO A 206 1.52 13.36 13.44
N LEU A 207 0.96 12.19 13.72
CA LEU A 207 -0.47 12.05 13.94
C LEU A 207 -0.77 12.35 15.40
N VAL A 208 -1.63 13.34 15.64
CA VAL A 208 -2.07 13.71 16.99
C VAL A 208 -3.59 13.68 17.02
N ASN A 209 -4.15 12.84 17.87
CA ASN A 209 -5.60 12.64 18.01
C ASN A 209 -6.33 12.47 16.67
N HIS A 210 -5.66 11.79 15.70
CA HIS A 210 -6.24 11.58 14.39
C HIS A 210 -7.31 10.51 14.46
N THR A 211 -8.56 10.86 14.16
CA THR A 211 -9.70 9.98 14.27
C THR A 211 -10.13 9.45 12.90
N ILE A 212 -10.35 8.15 12.83
CA ILE A 212 -10.79 7.42 11.65
C ILE A 212 -12.04 6.63 12.03
N GLU A 213 -13.10 6.76 11.26
CA GLU A 213 -14.34 6.02 11.48
C GLU A 213 -14.51 4.92 10.44
N ILE A 214 -14.60 3.67 10.87
CA ILE A 214 -14.82 2.51 10.02
C ILE A 214 -15.95 1.69 10.62
N ASP A 215 -17.07 1.52 9.89
CA ASP A 215 -18.24 0.71 10.28
C ASP A 215 -18.84 1.09 11.64
N GLY A 216 -18.83 2.36 11.97
CA GLY A 216 -19.34 2.83 13.28
C GLY A 216 -18.35 2.65 14.42
N LEU A 217 -17.17 2.13 14.17
CA LEU A 217 -16.06 2.10 15.13
C LEU A 217 -15.14 3.29 14.88
N SER A 218 -14.79 3.99 15.94
CA SER A 218 -13.86 5.12 15.90
C SER A 218 -12.48 4.67 16.37
N TYR A 219 -11.47 4.93 15.55
CA TYR A 219 -10.06 4.65 15.83
C TYR A 219 -9.32 5.98 15.98
N GLN A 220 -8.70 6.19 17.13
CA GLN A 220 -7.85 7.36 17.34
C GLN A 220 -6.39 6.96 17.24
N LEU A 221 -5.66 7.57 16.31
CA LEU A 221 -4.23 7.35 16.13
C LEU A 221 -3.43 8.50 16.72
N ASN A 222 -2.39 8.13 17.47
CA ASN A 222 -1.29 9.00 17.80
C ASN A 222 0.00 8.32 17.35
N SER A 223 0.83 9.00 16.59
CA SER A 223 2.11 8.47 16.13
C SER A 223 3.10 9.58 15.87
N SER A 224 4.36 9.31 16.14
CA SER A 224 5.47 10.22 15.90
C SER A 224 5.82 10.41 14.42
N ALA A 225 5.27 9.55 13.55
CA ALA A 225 5.50 9.58 12.10
C ALA A 225 4.29 9.02 11.35
N ARG A 226 4.09 9.46 10.10
CA ARG A 226 3.07 8.92 9.20
C ARG A 226 3.66 7.82 8.34
N ALA A 227 2.95 6.69 8.25
CA ALA A 227 3.25 5.64 7.30
C ALA A 227 2.66 5.98 5.93
N VAL A 228 3.41 5.69 4.86
CA VAL A 228 2.99 5.87 3.47
C VAL A 228 3.29 4.58 2.72
N LEU A 229 2.27 3.99 2.11
CA LEU A 229 2.41 2.81 1.25
C LEU A 229 2.86 3.24 -0.14
N ILE A 230 3.84 2.53 -0.69
CA ILE A 230 4.37 2.75 -2.04
C ILE A 230 4.55 1.43 -2.77
N ASP A 231 4.72 1.51 -4.09
CA ASP A 231 5.04 0.38 -4.96
C ASP A 231 3.91 -0.66 -5.08
N PHE A 232 2.85 -0.27 -5.79
CA PHE A 232 1.69 -1.10 -6.08
C PHE A 232 1.91 -2.05 -7.28
N GLY A 233 3.17 -2.26 -7.70
CA GLY A 233 3.53 -3.07 -8.88
C GLY A 233 3.14 -4.55 -8.79
N PHE A 234 2.77 -5.05 -7.61
CA PHE A 234 2.23 -6.40 -7.42
C PHE A 234 0.78 -6.39 -6.93
N ALA A 235 0.19 -5.22 -6.69
CA ALA A 235 -1.15 -5.12 -6.15
C ALA A 235 -2.21 -5.78 -7.06
N CYS A 236 -3.30 -6.22 -6.45
CA CYS A 236 -4.47 -6.73 -7.15
C CYS A 236 -5.76 -6.23 -6.49
N ILE A 237 -6.83 -6.22 -7.26
CA ILE A 237 -8.20 -6.13 -6.74
C ILE A 237 -8.99 -7.35 -7.17
N GLY A 238 -9.97 -7.72 -6.38
CA GLY A 238 -10.87 -8.82 -6.66
C GLY A 238 -12.31 -8.50 -6.29
N ASP A 239 -13.20 -9.29 -6.83
CA ASP A 239 -14.61 -9.23 -6.53
C ASP A 239 -14.86 -9.64 -5.06
N LEU A 240 -15.58 -8.80 -4.32
CA LEU A 240 -15.84 -9.03 -2.90
C LEU A 240 -16.76 -10.22 -2.63
N GLU A 241 -17.61 -10.58 -3.59
CA GLU A 241 -18.56 -11.67 -3.48
C GLU A 241 -17.92 -13.00 -3.90
N THR A 242 -17.34 -13.03 -5.10
CA THR A 242 -16.79 -14.26 -5.69
C THR A 242 -15.34 -14.54 -5.28
N ARG A 243 -14.63 -13.54 -4.73
CA ARG A 243 -13.20 -13.59 -4.43
C ARG A 243 -12.32 -13.84 -5.66
N GLY A 244 -12.89 -13.63 -6.85
CA GLY A 244 -12.17 -13.72 -8.12
C GLY A 244 -11.31 -12.49 -8.37
N SER A 245 -10.07 -12.67 -8.86
CA SER A 245 -9.22 -11.55 -9.27
C SER A 245 -9.83 -10.82 -10.47
N LEU A 246 -10.00 -9.51 -10.36
CA LEU A 246 -10.49 -8.62 -11.44
C LEU A 246 -9.33 -7.94 -12.16
N LEU A 247 -8.33 -7.46 -11.42
CA LEU A 247 -7.20 -6.71 -11.94
C LEU A 247 -5.95 -6.99 -11.13
N SER A 248 -4.81 -7.10 -11.80
CA SER A 248 -3.49 -7.15 -11.18
C SER A 248 -2.55 -6.16 -11.88
N ALA A 249 -1.65 -5.55 -11.12
CA ALA A 249 -0.60 -4.69 -11.66
C ALA A 249 0.44 -5.48 -12.44
N SER A 250 0.75 -6.70 -11.98
CA SER A 250 1.75 -7.59 -12.57
C SER A 250 1.10 -8.87 -13.08
N GLU A 251 1.57 -9.36 -14.21
CA GLU A 251 1.20 -10.66 -14.74
C GLU A 251 1.81 -11.83 -13.94
N TYR A 252 2.78 -11.56 -13.09
CA TYR A 252 3.40 -12.57 -12.24
C TYR A 252 2.41 -13.07 -11.17
N GLY A 253 1.96 -14.30 -11.32
CA GLY A 253 1.09 -14.98 -10.36
C GLY A 253 -0.42 -14.82 -10.56
N ILE A 254 -0.85 -14.37 -11.75
CA ILE A 254 -2.27 -14.09 -12.06
C ILE A 254 -3.14 -15.36 -12.07
N VAL A 255 -2.58 -16.51 -12.32
CA VAL A 255 -3.39 -17.64 -12.82
C VAL A 255 -4.20 -18.35 -11.73
N VAL A 256 -3.89 -18.23 -10.44
CA VAL A 256 -4.55 -19.05 -9.40
C VAL A 256 -4.72 -18.34 -8.05
N ASP A 257 -4.36 -17.06 -7.91
CA ASP A 257 -4.33 -16.43 -6.61
C ASP A 257 -5.60 -15.62 -6.34
N MET A 258 -6.32 -15.98 -5.28
CA MET A 258 -7.50 -15.24 -4.84
C MET A 258 -7.14 -13.80 -4.46
N CYS A 259 -7.99 -12.85 -4.86
CA CYS A 259 -7.90 -11.46 -4.45
C CYS A 259 -9.30 -10.95 -4.06
N PRO A 260 -9.49 -10.35 -2.87
CA PRO A 260 -8.51 -10.23 -1.80
C PRO A 260 -8.35 -11.53 -1.02
N LYS A 261 -7.15 -11.72 -0.46
CA LYS A 261 -6.83 -12.80 0.45
C LYS A 261 -6.61 -12.22 1.86
N ALA A 262 -7.52 -12.51 2.76
CA ALA A 262 -7.56 -11.91 4.09
C ALA A 262 -6.26 -12.13 4.89
N GLY A 263 -5.74 -11.05 5.48
CA GLY A 263 -4.54 -11.06 6.31
C GLY A 263 -3.22 -11.30 5.59
N ARG A 264 -3.21 -11.43 4.27
CA ARG A 264 -2.02 -11.68 3.44
C ARG A 264 -0.96 -10.62 3.61
N ASP A 265 -1.33 -9.36 3.43
CA ASP A 265 -0.39 -8.24 3.46
C ASP A 265 0.17 -8.00 4.85
N MET A 266 -0.67 -8.11 5.88
CA MET A 266 -0.22 -8.03 7.26
C MET A 266 0.69 -9.21 7.63
N PHE A 267 0.40 -10.42 7.17
CA PHE A 267 1.28 -11.57 7.37
C PHE A 267 2.66 -11.33 6.76
N LEU A 268 2.70 -10.78 5.54
CA LEU A 268 3.96 -10.54 4.83
C LEU A 268 4.84 -9.51 5.55
N ILE A 269 4.28 -8.35 5.98
CA ILE A 269 5.06 -7.34 6.70
C ILE A 269 5.52 -7.86 8.07
N LEU A 270 4.70 -8.61 8.78
CA LEU A 270 5.07 -9.25 10.05
C LEU A 270 6.21 -10.26 9.87
N ALA A 271 6.14 -11.10 8.82
CA ALA A 271 7.20 -12.04 8.48
C ALA A 271 8.49 -11.32 8.10
N ASN A 272 8.39 -10.22 7.34
CA ASN A 272 9.53 -9.40 6.95
C ASN A 272 10.24 -8.78 8.17
N MET A 273 9.47 -8.22 9.12
CA MET A 273 9.99 -7.69 10.37
C MET A 273 10.63 -8.79 11.23
N TRP A 274 9.91 -9.91 11.40
CA TRP A 274 10.35 -11.02 12.23
C TRP A 274 11.59 -11.73 11.67
N ASN A 275 11.78 -11.72 10.35
CA ASN A 275 12.96 -12.29 9.69
C ASN A 275 14.28 -11.55 10.06
N VAL A 276 14.18 -10.30 10.55
CA VAL A 276 15.33 -9.51 11.00
C VAL A 276 15.71 -9.89 12.44
N PRO A 277 16.86 -10.57 12.70
CA PRO A 277 17.24 -11.03 14.04
C PRO A 277 17.33 -9.89 15.06
N ALA A 278 17.82 -8.73 14.63
CA ALA A 278 17.96 -7.55 15.49
C ALA A 278 16.60 -7.03 15.96
N VAL A 279 15.57 -7.05 15.12
CA VAL A 279 14.18 -6.70 15.51
C VAL A 279 13.69 -7.68 16.57
N ARG A 280 13.79 -8.99 16.31
CA ARG A 280 13.38 -10.02 17.29
C ARG A 280 14.09 -9.89 18.65
N GLY A 281 15.37 -9.55 18.61
CA GLY A 281 16.21 -9.38 19.81
C GLY A 281 15.89 -8.13 20.63
N SER A 282 15.21 -7.15 20.02
CA SER A 282 14.93 -5.83 20.62
C SER A 282 13.49 -5.68 21.12
N LEU A 283 12.58 -6.60 20.77
CA LEU A 283 11.20 -6.59 21.25
C LEU A 283 11.08 -7.23 22.63
N THR A 284 10.16 -6.73 23.46
CA THR A 284 9.83 -7.37 24.74
C THR A 284 9.19 -8.75 24.53
N ALA A 285 9.09 -9.53 25.60
CA ALA A 285 8.41 -10.83 25.55
C ALA A 285 6.93 -10.70 25.13
N LYS A 286 6.28 -9.57 25.47
CA LYS A 286 4.92 -9.25 25.11
C LYS A 286 4.77 -9.09 23.61
N ALA A 287 5.53 -8.17 22.98
CA ALA A 287 5.50 -7.96 21.53
C ALA A 287 5.92 -9.22 20.77
N ALA A 288 6.98 -9.89 21.21
CA ALA A 288 7.41 -11.15 20.62
C ALA A 288 6.33 -12.24 20.69
N GLY A 289 5.53 -12.27 21.76
CA GLY A 289 4.37 -13.15 21.90
C GLY A 289 3.29 -12.89 20.86
N LEU A 290 2.99 -11.61 20.59
CA LEU A 290 2.04 -11.20 19.55
C LEU A 290 2.52 -11.62 18.15
N PHE A 291 3.78 -11.35 17.80
CA PHE A 291 4.34 -11.81 16.53
C PHE A 291 4.25 -13.32 16.34
N LYS A 292 4.56 -14.10 17.41
CA LYS A 292 4.42 -15.56 17.38
C LYS A 292 2.98 -16.02 17.15
N LYS A 293 2.01 -15.31 17.73
CA LYS A 293 0.58 -15.57 17.52
C LYS A 293 0.15 -15.25 16.09
N TRP A 294 0.52 -14.07 15.56
CA TRP A 294 0.10 -13.60 14.25
C TRP A 294 0.73 -14.39 13.09
N LEU A 295 1.95 -14.92 13.29
CA LEU A 295 2.67 -15.70 12.29
C LEU A 295 2.35 -17.20 12.32
N VAL A 296 1.12 -17.55 12.70
CA VAL A 296 0.54 -18.88 12.54
C VAL A 296 -0.49 -18.84 11.43
N ASP A 297 -0.29 -19.61 10.34
CA ASP A 297 -1.23 -19.67 9.23
C ASP A 297 -2.44 -20.59 9.52
N ASN A 298 -3.35 -20.68 8.56
CA ASN A 298 -4.55 -21.51 8.66
C ASN A 298 -4.28 -23.02 8.70
N THR A 299 -3.06 -23.47 8.39
CA THR A 299 -2.65 -24.88 8.51
C THR A 299 -2.09 -25.19 9.92
N GLY A 300 -1.95 -24.17 10.77
CA GLY A 300 -1.32 -24.28 12.08
C GLY A 300 0.21 -24.21 12.03
N LYS A 301 0.83 -23.97 10.87
CA LYS A 301 2.27 -23.80 10.76
C LYS A 301 2.72 -22.50 11.44
N ASN A 302 3.65 -22.64 12.38
CA ASN A 302 4.25 -21.51 13.08
C ASN A 302 5.47 -20.97 12.31
N TRP A 303 5.24 -19.93 11.53
CA TRP A 303 6.26 -19.27 10.73
C TRP A 303 7.27 -18.50 11.58
N SER A 304 6.89 -18.02 12.76
CA SER A 304 7.82 -17.31 13.64
C SER A 304 8.98 -18.20 14.10
N SER A 305 8.68 -19.46 14.43
CA SER A 305 9.68 -20.46 14.80
C SER A 305 10.53 -20.85 13.57
N TRP A 306 9.88 -21.04 12.43
CA TRP A 306 10.58 -21.40 11.19
C TRP A 306 11.56 -20.29 10.74
N LEU A 307 11.14 -19.03 10.71
CA LEU A 307 11.96 -17.86 10.36
C LEU A 307 13.11 -17.61 11.36
N ALA A 308 12.91 -17.97 12.62
CA ALA A 308 13.98 -17.83 13.63
C ALA A 308 15.15 -18.76 13.39
N VAL A 309 14.91 -19.93 12.81
CA VAL A 309 15.91 -20.98 12.55
C VAL A 309 16.46 -20.90 11.13
N ASN A 310 15.55 -20.71 10.16
CA ASN A 310 15.90 -20.73 8.75
C ASN A 310 16.11 -19.28 8.28
N ARG A 311 17.32 -18.96 7.86
CA ARG A 311 17.59 -17.68 7.23
C ARG A 311 16.98 -17.70 5.83
N ASP A 312 15.95 -16.88 5.61
CA ASP A 312 15.33 -16.65 4.30
C ASP A 312 15.41 -15.16 3.95
N PRO A 313 16.58 -14.65 3.52
CA PRO A 313 16.81 -13.21 3.35
C PRO A 313 15.84 -12.58 2.35
N GLU A 314 15.38 -13.32 1.36
CA GLU A 314 14.44 -12.85 0.34
C GLU A 314 12.98 -13.27 0.64
N LEU A 315 12.73 -13.91 1.78
CA LEU A 315 11.41 -14.43 2.16
C LEU A 315 10.75 -15.32 1.09
N LYS A 316 11.54 -15.98 0.25
CA LYS A 316 11.03 -16.85 -0.85
C LYS A 316 10.03 -17.88 -0.36
N SER A 317 10.33 -18.52 0.76
CA SER A 317 9.43 -19.54 1.34
C SER A 317 8.12 -18.94 1.84
N VAL A 318 8.17 -17.71 2.38
CA VAL A 318 6.98 -16.97 2.81
C VAL A 318 6.15 -16.56 1.60
N TYR A 319 6.78 -15.98 0.56
CA TYR A 319 6.09 -15.64 -0.69
C TYR A 319 5.43 -16.86 -1.33
N ASN A 320 6.13 -17.98 -1.42
CA ASN A 320 5.56 -19.22 -1.94
C ASN A 320 4.35 -19.70 -1.13
N ALA A 321 4.40 -19.55 0.20
CA ALA A 321 3.29 -19.96 1.06
C ALA A 321 2.08 -19.03 0.91
N ILE A 322 2.28 -17.71 0.97
CA ILE A 322 1.17 -16.74 0.88
C ILE A 322 0.54 -16.69 -0.51
N ASN A 323 1.29 -17.08 -1.56
CA ASN A 323 0.78 -17.19 -2.93
C ASN A 323 0.06 -18.51 -3.18
N HIS A 324 0.16 -19.48 -2.27
CA HIS A 324 -0.59 -20.73 -2.40
C HIS A 324 -2.09 -20.49 -2.23
N GLU A 325 -2.92 -21.10 -3.07
CA GLU A 325 -4.39 -20.90 -3.09
C GLU A 325 -5.07 -21.06 -1.71
N ASN A 326 -4.60 -22.04 -0.93
CA ASN A 326 -5.16 -22.37 0.37
C ASN A 326 -4.62 -21.55 1.55
N PHE A 327 -3.71 -20.60 1.29
CA PHE A 327 -3.19 -19.77 2.37
C PHE A 327 -4.24 -18.75 2.84
N LEU A 328 -4.44 -18.69 4.15
CA LEU A 328 -5.21 -17.63 4.82
C LEU A 328 -4.44 -17.14 6.05
N GLY A 329 -4.23 -15.83 6.15
CA GLY A 329 -3.62 -15.19 7.30
C GLY A 329 -4.61 -15.00 8.45
N VAL A 330 -5.26 -16.08 8.90
CA VAL A 330 -6.37 -16.03 9.87
C VAL A 330 -6.02 -15.36 11.20
N ASN A 331 -4.75 -15.40 11.59
CA ASN A 331 -4.25 -14.76 12.80
C ASN A 331 -3.65 -13.38 12.56
N SER A 332 -3.43 -13.00 11.30
CA SER A 332 -2.85 -11.73 10.86
C SER A 332 -3.84 -10.85 10.11
N THR A 333 -5.15 -11.08 10.26
CA THR A 333 -6.13 -10.12 9.73
C THR A 333 -5.95 -8.76 10.38
N PRO A 334 -6.11 -7.65 9.64
CA PRO A 334 -5.95 -6.31 10.20
C PRO A 334 -6.75 -6.06 11.47
N ALA A 335 -8.02 -6.46 11.49
CA ALA A 335 -8.89 -6.31 12.65
C ALA A 335 -8.35 -7.03 13.89
N LYS A 336 -7.86 -8.26 13.73
CA LYS A 336 -7.30 -9.05 14.84
C LYS A 336 -6.00 -8.46 15.37
N ILE A 337 -5.16 -7.92 14.51
CA ILE A 337 -3.95 -7.21 14.93
C ILE A 337 -4.30 -5.98 15.76
N LEU A 338 -5.25 -5.16 15.30
CA LEU A 338 -5.71 -3.98 16.04
C LEU A 338 -6.30 -4.34 17.41
N GLU A 339 -7.12 -5.38 17.47
CA GLU A 339 -7.70 -5.89 18.72
C GLU A 339 -6.62 -6.37 19.71
N ASP A 340 -5.67 -7.16 19.23
CA ASP A 340 -4.58 -7.71 20.05
C ASP A 340 -3.63 -6.62 20.57
N ILE A 341 -3.32 -5.63 19.73
CA ILE A 341 -2.49 -4.48 20.13
C ILE A 341 -3.23 -3.68 21.21
N ARG A 342 -4.50 -3.35 20.97
CA ARG A 342 -5.34 -2.65 21.96
C ARG A 342 -5.35 -3.38 23.31
N GLY A 343 -5.71 -4.67 23.33
CA GLY A 343 -5.78 -5.45 24.55
C GLY A 343 -4.43 -5.64 25.25
N SER A 344 -3.33 -5.59 24.50
CA SER A 344 -1.99 -5.78 25.06
C SER A 344 -1.34 -4.50 25.55
N TYR A 345 -1.65 -3.35 24.95
CA TYR A 345 -0.98 -2.07 25.18
C TYR A 345 -1.94 -0.96 25.64
N GLU A 346 -3.06 -1.34 26.27
CA GLU A 346 -4.00 -0.39 26.85
C GLU A 346 -3.29 0.56 27.81
N GLY A 347 -3.48 1.89 27.59
CA GLY A 347 -2.83 2.94 28.38
C GLY A 347 -1.35 3.19 28.08
N VAL A 348 -0.71 2.42 27.20
CA VAL A 348 0.71 2.62 26.82
C VAL A 348 0.83 3.54 25.62
N PHE A 349 -0.04 3.39 24.63
CA PHE A 349 -0.18 4.32 23.52
C PHE A 349 -1.65 4.44 23.12
N SER A 350 -1.98 5.57 22.54
CA SER A 350 -3.38 5.93 22.33
C SER A 350 -3.92 5.33 21.04
N LEU A 351 -4.22 4.04 21.02
CA LEU A 351 -5.21 3.48 20.12
C LEU A 351 -6.53 3.43 20.93
N HIS A 352 -7.30 4.50 20.89
CA HIS A 352 -8.62 4.50 21.49
C HIS A 352 -9.65 4.03 20.46
N LEU A 353 -10.38 2.97 20.79
CA LEU A 353 -11.62 2.58 20.13
C LEU A 353 -12.77 3.10 20.99
N PHE A 354 -13.61 3.93 20.41
CA PHE A 354 -14.87 4.36 21.02
C PHE A 354 -16.05 3.67 20.33
#